data_8df09f82d53f8980fa43acbece70096d
#
_entry.id   8df09f82d53f8980fa43acbece70096d
#
_cell.length_a   1.000
_cell.length_b   1.000
_cell.length_c   1.000
_cell.angle_alpha   90.00
_cell.angle_beta   90.00
_cell.angle_gamma   90.00
#
_symmetry.space_group_name_H-M   'P 1'
#
loop_
_entity.id
_entity.type
_entity.pdbx_description
1 polymer ?
#
loop_
_entity_poly.entity_id
_entity_poly.type
_entity_poly.pdbx_seq_one_letter_code
_entity_poly.pdbx_strand_id
1 'polypeptide(L)'
;MIAEIITTGTELLLGEITNENSQWLASFLNEHGYTVAYMTTVGDNPDRMTSVFRQALERADLVITSGGLGATQGDITKQAGARALGLPFVKFPEEEQRLRRYYAQYGRKWQEPQERQAWFTEGAELLPNENGSASGCIVRHQGKILRRKHKSSHIIKFDFLHKLQQFFKILFCFSRKSYHQCRTDSHGHTD
;
A
#
# COMPACT_ATOMS: atom_id res chain seq x y z
N MET A 1 -15.96 7.56 1.20
CA MET A 1 -15.06 6.66 1.92
C MET A 1 -13.97 7.49 2.58
N ILE A 2 -13.71 7.21 3.85
CA ILE A 2 -12.63 7.89 4.59
C ILE A 2 -11.29 7.27 4.23
N ALA A 3 -10.33 8.09 3.85
CA ALA A 3 -8.97 7.67 3.57
C ALA A 3 -7.98 8.29 4.58
N GLU A 4 -6.94 7.54 4.90
CA GLU A 4 -5.78 8.03 5.63
C GLU A 4 -4.51 7.80 4.80
N ILE A 5 -3.65 8.81 4.76
CA ILE A 5 -2.33 8.73 4.13
C ILE A 5 -1.29 8.64 5.24
N ILE A 6 -0.44 7.61 5.17
CA ILE A 6 0.69 7.45 6.09
C ILE A 6 1.98 7.57 5.28
N THR A 7 2.84 8.49 5.68
CA THR A 7 4.20 8.60 5.12
C THR A 7 5.21 8.13 6.15
N THR A 8 6.18 7.36 5.68
CA THR A 8 7.22 6.77 6.52
C THR A 8 8.58 7.30 6.11
N GLY A 9 9.37 7.64 7.10
CA GLY A 9 10.73 8.15 6.92
C GLY A 9 11.08 9.15 8.02
N THR A 10 12.21 8.93 8.66
CA THR A 10 12.72 9.78 9.73
C THR A 10 13.10 11.16 9.18
N GLU A 11 13.58 11.25 7.95
CA GLU A 11 13.94 12.48 7.24
C GLU A 11 12.75 13.45 7.08
N LEU A 12 11.53 12.91 6.96
CA LEU A 12 10.32 13.73 6.93
C LEU A 12 10.03 14.40 8.27
N LEU A 13 10.26 13.68 9.38
CA LEU A 13 10.07 14.21 10.72
C LEU A 13 11.14 15.24 11.12
N LEU A 14 12.36 15.08 10.57
CA LEU A 14 13.45 16.02 10.77
C LEU A 14 13.31 17.30 9.93
N GLY A 15 12.35 17.30 8.98
CA GLY A 15 12.16 18.43 8.07
C GLY A 15 13.26 18.57 7.00
N GLU A 16 14.03 17.50 6.77
CA GLU A 16 15.09 17.47 5.76
C GLU A 16 14.53 17.43 4.35
N ILE A 17 13.34 16.85 4.17
CA ILE A 17 12.63 16.79 2.88
C ILE A 17 11.16 17.18 3.05
N THR A 18 10.58 17.74 1.98
CA THR A 18 9.17 18.09 1.91
C THR A 18 8.33 16.85 1.61
N ASN A 19 7.17 16.72 2.28
CA ASN A 19 6.23 15.63 2.07
C ASN A 19 5.30 15.87 0.86
N GLU A 20 5.86 16.02 -0.32
CA GLU A 20 5.12 16.24 -1.56
C GLU A 20 4.21 15.07 -1.93
N ASN A 21 4.63 13.84 -1.59
CA ASN A 21 3.87 12.63 -1.85
C ASN A 21 2.50 12.66 -1.17
N SER A 22 2.42 13.10 0.08
CA SER A 22 1.14 13.21 0.79
C SER A 22 0.22 14.24 0.16
N GLN A 23 0.76 15.38 -0.25
CA GLN A 23 -0.01 16.44 -0.88
C GLN A 23 -0.64 15.96 -2.19
N TRP A 24 0.16 15.33 -3.03
CA TRP A 24 -0.32 14.80 -4.29
C TRP A 24 -1.36 13.68 -4.09
N LEU A 25 -1.09 12.72 -3.19
CA LEU A 25 -2.02 11.65 -2.84
C LEU A 25 -3.35 12.20 -2.34
N ALA A 26 -3.32 13.25 -1.52
CA ALA A 26 -4.53 13.86 -1.01
C ALA A 26 -5.37 14.49 -2.14
N SER A 27 -4.75 15.26 -3.03
CA SER A 27 -5.44 15.82 -4.21
C SER A 27 -6.04 14.73 -5.07
N PHE A 28 -5.23 13.72 -5.41
CA PHE A 28 -5.66 12.60 -6.23
C PHE A 28 -6.84 11.83 -5.62
N LEU A 29 -6.80 11.54 -4.33
CA LEU A 29 -7.87 10.83 -3.63
C LEU A 29 -9.17 11.65 -3.59
N ASN A 30 -9.08 12.95 -3.31
CA ASN A 30 -10.23 13.84 -3.29
C ASN A 30 -10.90 13.95 -4.67
N GLU A 31 -10.13 14.07 -5.75
CA GLU A 31 -10.63 14.06 -7.12
C GLU A 31 -11.38 12.77 -7.48
N HIS A 32 -11.04 11.65 -6.81
CA HIS A 32 -11.68 10.35 -7.01
C HIS A 32 -12.77 10.02 -5.98
N GLY A 33 -13.23 11.02 -5.23
CA GLY A 33 -14.37 10.90 -4.32
C GLY A 33 -14.04 10.25 -2.96
N TYR A 34 -12.77 10.21 -2.58
CA TYR A 34 -12.36 9.83 -1.23
C TYR A 34 -12.21 11.07 -0.36
N THR A 35 -12.63 10.99 0.88
CA THR A 35 -12.37 12.04 1.88
C THR A 35 -11.09 11.70 2.62
N VAL A 36 -10.01 12.41 2.35
CA VAL A 36 -8.78 12.29 3.13
C VAL A 36 -8.97 12.98 4.47
N ALA A 37 -9.22 12.18 5.51
CA ALA A 37 -9.48 12.70 6.85
C ALA A 37 -8.22 12.83 7.70
N TYR A 38 -7.18 12.05 7.38
CA TYR A 38 -5.94 12.01 8.16
C TYR A 38 -4.72 11.90 7.24
N MET A 39 -3.67 12.61 7.62
CA MET A 39 -2.34 12.50 7.03
C MET A 39 -1.35 12.36 8.20
N THR A 40 -0.68 11.22 8.28
CA THR A 40 0.20 10.88 9.41
C THR A 40 1.61 10.62 8.89
N THR A 41 2.61 11.24 9.51
CA THR A 41 4.03 10.93 9.25
C THR A 41 4.61 10.19 10.44
N VAL A 42 5.35 9.11 10.17
CA VAL A 42 6.00 8.29 11.21
C VAL A 42 7.44 7.96 10.81
N GLY A 43 8.37 8.06 11.75
CA GLY A 43 9.76 7.67 11.56
C GLY A 43 9.97 6.15 11.62
N ASP A 44 11.18 5.71 11.31
CA ASP A 44 11.59 4.31 11.11
C ASP A 44 11.74 3.55 12.44
N ASN A 45 10.67 3.51 13.23
CA ASN A 45 10.56 2.76 14.46
C ASN A 45 9.44 1.71 14.34
N PRO A 46 9.74 0.40 14.49
CA PRO A 46 8.78 -0.68 14.23
C PRO A 46 7.52 -0.61 15.10
N ASP A 47 7.65 -0.28 16.36
CA ASP A 47 6.53 -0.29 17.30
C ASP A 47 5.63 0.93 17.09
N ARG A 48 6.22 2.13 16.92
CA ARG A 48 5.48 3.34 16.59
C ARG A 48 4.76 3.19 15.25
N MET A 49 5.43 2.68 14.22
CA MET A 49 4.84 2.47 12.90
C MET A 49 3.68 1.47 12.96
N THR A 50 3.85 0.35 13.67
CA THR A 50 2.77 -0.64 13.89
C THR A 50 1.58 -0.01 14.61
N SER A 51 1.81 0.83 15.62
CA SER A 51 0.75 1.53 16.35
C SER A 51 -0.02 2.50 15.45
N VAL A 52 0.69 3.29 14.64
CA VAL A 52 0.08 4.20 13.66
C VAL A 52 -0.78 3.44 12.66
N PHE A 53 -0.30 2.31 12.12
CA PHE A 53 -1.09 1.48 11.21
C PHE A 53 -2.37 0.95 11.87
N ARG A 54 -2.30 0.46 13.12
CA ARG A 54 -3.50 -0.02 13.84
C ARG A 54 -4.53 1.08 13.99
N GLN A 55 -4.13 2.26 14.42
CA GLN A 55 -5.02 3.41 14.57
C GLN A 55 -5.67 3.80 13.23
N ALA A 56 -4.88 3.85 12.15
CA ALA A 56 -5.39 4.16 10.83
C ALA A 56 -6.42 3.11 10.34
N LEU A 57 -6.15 1.82 10.55
CA LEU A 57 -7.05 0.72 10.20
C LEU A 57 -8.37 0.75 10.99
N GLU A 58 -8.39 1.31 12.19
CA GLU A 58 -9.60 1.47 13.00
C GLU A 58 -10.51 2.59 12.48
N ARG A 59 -9.94 3.69 11.98
CA ARG A 59 -10.67 4.94 11.68
C ARG A 59 -10.86 5.23 10.21
N ALA A 60 -10.13 4.58 9.31
CA ALA A 60 -10.23 4.78 7.87
C ALA A 60 -10.71 3.53 7.11
N ASP A 61 -11.44 3.73 6.01
CA ASP A 61 -11.86 2.67 5.08
C ASP A 61 -10.71 2.27 4.14
N LEU A 62 -9.82 3.22 3.86
CA LEU A 62 -8.67 3.08 2.98
C LEU A 62 -7.44 3.69 3.66
N VAL A 63 -6.39 2.92 3.81
CA VAL A 63 -5.08 3.40 4.29
C VAL A 63 -4.09 3.28 3.15
N ILE A 64 -3.45 4.38 2.78
CA ILE A 64 -2.40 4.42 1.76
C ILE A 64 -1.08 4.81 2.43
N THR A 65 -0.03 4.08 2.12
CA THR A 65 1.29 4.38 2.67
C THR A 65 2.30 4.71 1.58
N SER A 66 3.20 5.63 1.87
CA SER A 66 4.33 6.02 1.03
C SER A 66 5.60 6.05 1.87
N GLY A 67 6.68 5.42 1.39
CA GLY A 67 7.98 5.30 2.05
C GLY A 67 8.29 3.90 2.58
N GLY A 68 9.57 3.63 2.87
CA GLY A 68 10.05 2.44 3.56
C GLY A 68 9.82 1.10 2.87
N LEU A 69 9.93 1.01 1.53
CA LEU A 69 9.78 -0.25 0.78
C LEU A 69 11.08 -0.74 0.12
N GLY A 70 12.18 -0.08 0.37
CA GLY A 70 13.49 -0.42 -0.17
C GLY A 70 14.11 -1.66 0.45
N ALA A 71 15.45 -1.71 0.38
CA ALA A 71 16.25 -2.82 0.88
C ALA A 71 17.01 -2.50 2.17
N THR A 72 16.92 -1.25 2.65
CA THR A 72 17.66 -0.81 3.85
C THR A 72 17.02 -1.29 5.14
N GLN A 73 17.72 -1.14 6.24
CA GLN A 73 17.18 -1.52 7.56
C GLN A 73 16.00 -0.64 8.01
N GLY A 74 15.93 0.61 7.51
CA GLY A 74 14.83 1.53 7.78
C GLY A 74 13.56 1.22 6.97
N ASP A 75 13.66 0.39 5.93
CA ASP A 75 12.54 0.00 5.06
C ASP A 75 11.66 -1.07 5.71
N ILE A 76 10.90 -0.68 6.72
CA ILE A 76 10.10 -1.59 7.57
C ILE A 76 8.59 -1.46 7.37
N THR A 77 8.14 -0.61 6.44
CA THR A 77 6.71 -0.29 6.23
C THR A 77 5.86 -1.53 5.99
N LYS A 78 6.29 -2.43 5.11
CA LYS A 78 5.55 -3.67 4.80
C LYS A 78 5.44 -4.60 6.00
N GLN A 79 6.53 -4.74 6.76
CA GLN A 79 6.57 -5.57 7.95
C GLN A 79 5.70 -5.00 9.08
N ALA A 80 5.74 -3.69 9.30
CA ALA A 80 4.89 -3.01 10.28
C ALA A 80 3.40 -3.13 9.91
N GLY A 81 3.07 -3.03 8.61
CA GLY A 81 1.73 -3.24 8.11
C GLY A 81 1.23 -4.67 8.35
N ALA A 82 2.02 -5.70 8.03
CA ALA A 82 1.69 -7.09 8.32
C ALA A 82 1.44 -7.32 9.82
N ARG A 83 2.32 -6.78 10.67
CA ARG A 83 2.19 -6.85 12.13
C ARG A 83 0.93 -6.14 12.65
N ALA A 84 0.57 -5.02 12.07
CA ALA A 84 -0.65 -4.29 12.45
C ALA A 84 -1.91 -5.07 12.11
N LEU A 85 -1.91 -5.78 10.98
CA LEU A 85 -3.01 -6.64 10.53
C LEU A 85 -3.06 -8.00 11.25
N GLY A 86 -2.01 -8.38 11.98
CA GLY A 86 -1.89 -9.71 12.58
C GLY A 86 -1.73 -10.83 11.54
N LEU A 87 -1.16 -10.50 10.37
CA LEU A 87 -0.94 -11.44 9.27
C LEU A 87 0.54 -11.81 9.16
N PRO A 88 0.86 -13.04 8.67
CA PRO A 88 2.23 -13.45 8.41
C PRO A 88 2.92 -12.52 7.41
N PHE A 89 4.22 -12.33 7.60
CA PHE A 89 5.09 -11.65 6.65
C PHE A 89 5.95 -12.69 5.98
N VAL A 90 5.72 -12.93 4.68
CA VAL A 90 6.25 -14.07 3.95
C VAL A 90 7.01 -13.65 2.70
N LYS A 91 7.90 -14.50 2.25
CA LYS A 91 8.66 -14.30 1.03
C LYS A 91 7.83 -14.72 -0.19
N PHE A 92 7.85 -13.90 -1.23
CA PHE A 92 7.24 -14.16 -2.53
C PHE A 92 8.34 -14.58 -3.52
N PRO A 93 8.46 -15.87 -3.85
CA PRO A 93 9.55 -16.36 -4.70
C PRO A 93 9.56 -15.77 -6.11
N GLU A 94 8.36 -15.52 -6.68
CA GLU A 94 8.22 -14.90 -8.01
C GLU A 94 8.77 -13.48 -8.01
N GLU A 95 8.52 -12.73 -6.95
CA GLU A 95 9.03 -11.36 -6.80
C GLU A 95 10.55 -11.35 -6.60
N GLU A 96 11.11 -12.31 -5.85
CA GLU A 96 12.55 -12.45 -5.77
C GLU A 96 13.18 -12.71 -7.15
N GLN A 97 12.57 -13.60 -7.95
CA GLN A 97 13.05 -13.88 -9.31
C GLN A 97 12.95 -12.64 -10.21
N ARG A 98 11.87 -11.85 -10.08
CA ARG A 98 11.71 -10.58 -10.79
C ARG A 98 12.81 -9.59 -10.41
N LEU A 99 13.08 -9.43 -9.11
CA LEU A 99 14.12 -8.57 -8.59
C LEU A 99 15.52 -8.99 -9.08
N ARG A 100 15.84 -10.27 -9.03
CA ARG A 100 17.12 -10.80 -9.55
C ARG A 100 17.31 -10.45 -11.03
N ARG A 101 16.26 -10.62 -11.86
CA ARG A 101 16.28 -10.22 -13.28
C ARG A 101 16.45 -8.71 -13.44
N TYR A 102 15.72 -7.92 -12.65
CA TYR A 102 15.83 -6.45 -12.66
C TYR A 102 17.27 -6.01 -12.38
N TYR A 103 17.89 -6.49 -11.30
CA TYR A 103 19.27 -6.11 -10.96
C TYR A 103 20.27 -6.58 -12.01
N ALA A 104 20.12 -7.76 -12.57
CA ALA A 104 20.97 -8.27 -13.64
C ALA A 104 20.87 -7.43 -14.92
N GLN A 105 19.67 -6.99 -15.30
CA GLN A 105 19.43 -6.12 -16.45
C GLN A 105 20.21 -4.79 -16.37
N TYR A 106 20.37 -4.25 -15.15
CA TYR A 106 21.13 -3.02 -14.91
C TYR A 106 22.61 -3.28 -14.55
N GLY A 107 23.12 -4.49 -14.78
CA GLY A 107 24.51 -4.85 -14.47
C GLY A 107 24.85 -4.84 -12.99
N ARG A 108 23.86 -4.87 -12.09
CA ARG A 108 24.05 -4.81 -10.65
C ARG A 108 24.06 -6.22 -10.06
N LYS A 109 25.04 -6.48 -9.20
CA LYS A 109 25.10 -7.75 -8.47
C LYS A 109 23.99 -7.84 -7.43
N TRP A 110 23.35 -9.01 -7.35
CA TRP A 110 22.41 -9.32 -6.27
C TRP A 110 23.12 -9.33 -4.92
N GLN A 111 22.54 -8.69 -3.93
CA GLN A 111 23.03 -8.68 -2.55
C GLN A 111 21.90 -9.12 -1.61
N GLU A 112 22.25 -9.75 -0.48
CA GLU A 112 21.28 -10.28 0.47
C GLU A 112 20.24 -9.25 0.98
N PRO A 113 20.58 -7.99 1.30
CA PRO A 113 19.60 -7.01 1.75
C PRO A 113 18.48 -6.76 0.74
N GLN A 114 18.72 -6.96 -0.56
CA GLN A 114 17.73 -6.75 -1.62
C GLN A 114 16.59 -7.77 -1.54
N GLU A 115 16.80 -8.91 -0.90
CA GLU A 115 15.77 -9.93 -0.67
C GLU A 115 14.59 -9.39 0.15
N ARG A 116 14.81 -8.41 1.02
CA ARG A 116 13.74 -7.77 1.81
C ARG A 116 12.64 -7.19 0.94
N GLN A 117 12.95 -6.78 -0.29
CA GLN A 117 11.97 -6.27 -1.23
C GLN A 117 10.99 -7.35 -1.71
N ALA A 118 11.36 -8.63 -1.63
CA ALA A 118 10.51 -9.76 -1.99
C ALA A 118 9.60 -10.27 -0.85
N TRP A 119 9.65 -9.65 0.33
CA TRP A 119 8.80 -10.02 1.45
C TRP A 119 7.57 -9.14 1.54
N PHE A 120 6.39 -9.76 1.74
CA PHE A 120 5.11 -9.08 1.81
C PHE A 120 4.20 -9.75 2.84
N THR A 121 3.11 -9.08 3.18
CA THR A 121 2.02 -9.66 3.95
C THR A 121 1.42 -10.83 3.18
N GLU A 122 1.14 -11.94 3.86
CA GLU A 122 0.47 -13.09 3.25
C GLU A 122 -0.86 -12.69 2.60
N GLY A 123 -1.12 -13.19 1.38
CA GLY A 123 -2.30 -12.83 0.60
C GLY A 123 -2.26 -11.43 -0.04
N ALA A 124 -1.13 -10.74 0.00
CA ALA A 124 -0.97 -9.47 -0.68
C ALA A 124 -1.03 -9.64 -2.21
N GLU A 125 -1.72 -8.72 -2.86
CA GLU A 125 -1.69 -8.54 -4.32
C GLU A 125 -0.54 -7.61 -4.66
N LEU A 126 0.43 -8.08 -5.47
CA LEU A 126 1.59 -7.28 -5.83
C LEU A 126 1.23 -6.25 -6.92
N LEU A 127 1.80 -5.07 -6.78
CA LEU A 127 1.78 -4.00 -7.77
C LEU A 127 3.20 -3.85 -8.33
N PRO A 128 3.50 -4.43 -9.52
CA PRO A 128 4.83 -4.34 -10.11
C PRO A 128 5.23 -2.90 -10.36
N ASN A 129 6.49 -2.57 -10.09
CA ASN A 129 7.03 -1.24 -10.34
C ASN A 129 7.89 -1.26 -11.62
N GLU A 130 7.43 -0.59 -12.67
CA GLU A 130 8.14 -0.50 -13.95
C GLU A 130 9.34 0.47 -13.88
N ASN A 131 9.31 1.43 -12.95
CA ASN A 131 10.30 2.49 -12.82
C ASN A 131 11.34 2.23 -11.71
N GLY A 132 11.29 1.06 -11.05
CA GLY A 132 12.19 0.76 -9.95
C GLY A 132 12.13 -0.70 -9.48
N SER A 133 13.00 -1.04 -8.53
CA SER A 133 13.07 -2.41 -8.00
C SER A 133 11.91 -2.76 -7.07
N ALA A 134 11.51 -1.85 -6.18
CA ALA A 134 10.53 -2.15 -5.15
C ALA A 134 9.10 -2.14 -5.70
N SER A 135 8.42 -3.29 -5.64
CA SER A 135 6.99 -3.39 -5.92
C SER A 135 6.15 -2.85 -4.77
N GLY A 136 5.02 -2.24 -5.11
CA GLY A 136 3.96 -1.97 -4.15
C GLY A 136 3.12 -3.22 -3.88
N CYS A 137 2.17 -3.11 -2.95
CA CYS A 137 1.18 -4.17 -2.75
C CYS A 137 -0.14 -3.64 -2.20
N ILE A 138 -1.18 -4.43 -2.40
CA ILE A 138 -2.50 -4.23 -1.81
C ILE A 138 -2.75 -5.38 -0.85
N VAL A 139 -3.18 -5.05 0.36
CA VAL A 139 -3.66 -6.04 1.33
C VAL A 139 -5.13 -5.76 1.61
N ARG A 140 -5.98 -6.77 1.36
CA ARG A 140 -7.39 -6.71 1.67
C ARG A 140 -7.62 -7.44 2.99
N HIS A 141 -8.00 -6.70 4.01
CA HIS A 141 -8.26 -7.26 5.33
C HIS A 141 -9.74 -7.18 5.67
N GLN A 142 -10.36 -8.35 5.89
CA GLN A 142 -11.71 -8.45 6.44
C GLN A 142 -11.61 -8.39 7.97
N GLY A 143 -11.55 -7.20 8.54
CA GLY A 143 -11.68 -7.01 9.98
C GLY A 143 -13.08 -7.43 10.44
N LYS A 144 -13.21 -8.08 11.59
CA LYS A 144 -14.50 -8.31 12.28
C LYS A 144 -15.19 -6.96 12.45
N ILE A 145 -16.19 -6.71 11.62
CA ILE A 145 -16.98 -5.48 11.67
C ILE A 145 -18.04 -5.66 12.74
N LEU A 146 -17.99 -4.86 13.78
CA LEU A 146 -19.19 -4.40 14.44
C LEU A 146 -20.01 -3.61 13.40
N ARG A 147 -21.17 -4.16 13.03
CA ARG A 147 -22.07 -3.63 12.03
C ARG A 147 -22.29 -2.13 12.19
N ARG A 148 -21.92 -1.33 11.20
CA ARG A 148 -22.72 -0.17 10.81
C ARG A 148 -23.07 -0.30 9.35
N LYS A 149 -24.39 -0.45 9.11
CA LYS A 149 -25.00 -0.41 7.79
C LYS A 149 -24.74 0.95 7.16
N HIS A 150 -23.96 1.01 6.12
CA HIS A 150 -24.08 2.04 5.09
C HIS A 150 -23.89 1.41 3.72
N LYS A 151 -24.99 1.51 2.92
CA LYS A 151 -24.99 1.18 1.50
C LYS A 151 -24.13 2.20 0.77
N SER A 152 -23.06 1.78 0.17
CA SER A 152 -22.61 2.11 -1.19
C SER A 152 -21.23 1.47 -1.41
N SER A 153 -21.24 0.49 -2.28
CA SER A 153 -20.04 -0.18 -2.79
C SER A 153 -19.40 0.73 -3.84
N HIS A 154 -18.37 1.48 -3.47
CA HIS A 154 -17.49 2.09 -4.45
C HIS A 154 -16.28 1.18 -4.61
N ILE A 155 -16.24 0.52 -5.74
CA ILE A 155 -15.14 -0.30 -6.20
C ILE A 155 -13.96 0.63 -6.44
N ILE A 156 -12.82 0.38 -5.78
CA ILE A 156 -11.55 0.95 -6.24
C ILE A 156 -11.33 0.37 -7.62
N LYS A 157 -11.56 1.17 -8.68
CA LYS A 157 -11.36 0.71 -10.05
C LYS A 157 -9.90 0.36 -10.23
N PHE A 158 -9.63 -0.73 -10.93
CA PHE A 158 -8.26 -1.19 -11.23
C PHE A 158 -7.42 -0.08 -11.88
N ASP A 159 -8.04 0.76 -12.73
CA ASP A 159 -7.44 1.95 -13.32
C ASP A 159 -6.96 2.99 -12.30
N PHE A 160 -7.62 3.09 -11.15
CA PHE A 160 -7.24 3.99 -10.07
C PHE A 160 -5.91 3.58 -9.44
N LEU A 161 -5.76 2.29 -9.14
CA LEU A 161 -4.54 1.76 -8.55
C LEU A 161 -3.36 1.79 -9.54
N HIS A 162 -3.64 1.52 -10.81
CA HIS A 162 -2.64 1.60 -11.87
C HIS A 162 -2.15 3.04 -12.09
N LYS A 163 -3.04 4.04 -12.07
CA LYS A 163 -2.67 5.45 -12.14
C LYS A 163 -1.86 5.90 -10.93
N LEU A 164 -2.25 5.49 -9.71
CA LEU A 164 -1.46 5.74 -8.50
C LEU A 164 -0.05 5.18 -8.63
N GLN A 165 0.10 4.00 -9.20
CA GLN A 165 1.38 3.34 -9.38
C GLN A 165 2.28 4.02 -10.41
N GLN A 166 1.71 4.58 -11.49
CA GLN A 166 2.49 5.30 -12.52
C GLN A 166 3.17 6.56 -11.99
N PHE A 167 2.57 7.22 -11.00
CA PHE A 167 3.08 8.47 -10.43
C PHE A 167 3.94 8.27 -9.19
N PHE A 168 3.79 7.16 -8.46
CA PHE A 168 4.52 6.91 -7.22
C PHE A 168 5.31 5.61 -7.25
N LYS A 169 6.55 5.69 -6.81
CA LYS A 169 7.42 4.52 -6.68
C LYS A 169 6.91 3.50 -5.65
N ILE A 170 5.85 3.82 -4.89
CA ILE A 170 5.49 3.01 -3.74
C ILE A 170 4.04 3.25 -3.32
N LEU A 171 3.21 2.22 -3.38
CA LEU A 171 1.89 2.23 -2.79
C LEU A 171 1.63 0.98 -1.96
N PHE A 172 1.36 1.17 -0.69
CA PHE A 172 0.81 0.15 0.20
C PHE A 172 -0.63 0.54 0.49
N CYS A 173 -1.59 -0.26 0.06
CA CYS A 173 -3.01 0.04 0.22
C CYS A 173 -3.68 -1.04 1.07
N PHE A 174 -4.36 -0.62 2.14
CA PHE A 174 -5.22 -1.47 2.95
C PHE A 174 -6.66 -1.07 2.73
N SER A 175 -7.52 -2.02 2.36
CA SER A 175 -8.95 -1.78 2.21
C SER A 175 -9.77 -2.68 3.12
N ARG A 176 -10.76 -2.12 3.80
CA ARG A 176 -11.70 -2.84 4.68
C ARG A 176 -12.76 -3.65 3.94
N LYS A 177 -12.96 -3.49 2.62
CA LYS A 177 -14.08 -4.12 1.90
C LYS A 177 -13.67 -5.24 0.97
N SER A 178 -14.35 -6.39 1.11
CA SER A 178 -14.27 -7.54 0.23
C SER A 178 -14.78 -7.24 -1.18
N TYR A 179 -14.03 -7.71 -2.15
CA TYR A 179 -14.39 -7.71 -3.56
C TYR A 179 -15.24 -8.96 -3.88
N HIS A 180 -16.48 -9.04 -3.40
CA HIS A 180 -17.46 -9.99 -3.91
C HIS A 180 -18.72 -9.24 -4.30
N GLN A 181 -18.83 -8.96 -5.58
CA GLN A 181 -20.03 -8.76 -6.38
C GLN A 181 -19.84 -7.64 -7.41
N CYS A 182 -19.22 -7.97 -8.52
CA CYS A 182 -19.45 -7.29 -9.79
C CYS A 182 -18.91 -8.12 -10.95
N ARG A 183 -19.50 -9.32 -11.14
CA ARG A 183 -19.30 -10.11 -12.36
C ARG A 183 -20.59 -10.60 -13.01
N THR A 184 -21.73 -10.04 -12.66
CA THR A 184 -23.02 -10.50 -13.20
C THR A 184 -23.99 -9.38 -13.58
N ASP A 185 -23.56 -8.31 -14.25
CA ASP A 185 -24.52 -7.42 -14.91
C ASP A 185 -23.93 -6.77 -16.17
N SER A 186 -23.39 -7.60 -17.06
CA SER A 186 -23.09 -7.18 -18.42
C SER A 186 -23.57 -8.21 -19.45
N HIS A 187 -24.85 -8.60 -19.36
CA HIS A 187 -25.57 -9.22 -20.46
C HIS A 187 -27.06 -8.94 -20.28
N GLY A 188 -27.59 -8.20 -21.24
CA GLY A 188 -29.04 -8.14 -21.45
C GLY A 188 -29.62 -6.74 -21.39
N HIS A 189 -29.63 -6.06 -22.56
CA HIS A 189 -30.86 -5.66 -23.23
C HIS A 189 -30.50 -5.07 -24.57
N THR A 190 -30.61 -5.91 -25.57
CA THR A 190 -31.06 -5.53 -26.90
C THR A 190 -32.53 -5.83 -26.90
N ASP A 191 -33.35 -4.78 -27.04
CA ASP A 191 -34.51 -4.70 -27.91
C ASP A 191 -34.88 -3.23 -28.08
#